data_bc89930d7e0ba30fdf1e9620b8c378dc
#
_entry.id   bc89930d7e0ba30fdf1e9620b8c378dc
#
_cell.length_a   1.000
_cell.length_b   1.000
_cell.length_c   1.000
_cell.angle_alpha   90.00
_cell.angle_beta   90.00
_cell.angle_gamma   90.00
#
_symmetry.space_group_name_H-M   'P 1'
#
loop_
_entity.id
_entity.type
_entity.pdbx_description
1 polymer ?
#
loop_
_entity_poly.entity_id
_entity_poly.type
_entity_poly.pdbx_seq_one_letter_code
_entity_poly.pdbx_strand_id
1 'polypeptide(L)'
;MKQAGKRIVFTNGCFDILHPGHIRYLQEARSLGDVLVVGVNSDRSVRELKGPQRPILTEQERCLLLSGLESVSYATVFDEPTPLALIRSVLPHVLVKGGDWGLSEIVGREEVEAGGGTVTSLPYENGQSTSGIIERILSRYRP
;
A
#
# COMPACT_ATOMS: atom_id res chain seq x y z
N MET A 1 0.52 11.66 16.21
CA MET A 1 1.64 10.72 16.05
C MET A 1 2.98 11.42 15.90
N LYS A 2 3.10 12.40 15.00
CA LYS A 2 4.33 13.19 14.89
C LYS A 2 4.73 13.85 16.22
N GLN A 3 3.74 14.27 16.97
CA GLN A 3 3.94 14.92 18.26
C GLN A 3 4.59 14.00 19.30
N ALA A 4 4.50 12.69 19.09
CA ALA A 4 5.13 11.72 19.99
C ALA A 4 6.60 11.42 19.61
N GLY A 5 7.16 12.15 18.64
CA GLY A 5 8.52 11.93 18.18
C GLY A 5 8.70 10.69 17.32
N LYS A 6 7.62 10.07 16.89
CA LYS A 6 7.69 8.86 16.09
C LYS A 6 7.83 9.19 14.62
N ARG A 7 8.65 8.39 13.93
CA ARG A 7 8.84 8.54 12.49
C ARG A 7 7.76 7.76 11.76
N ILE A 8 6.94 8.45 10.99
CA ILE A 8 5.79 7.88 10.29
C ILE A 8 6.16 7.54 8.85
N VAL A 9 5.90 6.29 8.47
CA VAL A 9 6.04 5.80 7.10
C VAL A 9 4.64 5.61 6.52
N PHE A 10 4.44 6.02 5.28
CA PHE A 10 3.17 5.84 4.56
C PHE A 10 3.41 5.08 3.27
N THR A 11 2.53 4.14 2.99
CA THR A 11 2.42 3.51 1.68
C THR A 11 0.95 3.27 1.35
N ASN A 12 0.66 2.97 0.10
CA ASN A 12 -0.70 2.68 -0.32
C ASN A 12 -0.73 1.57 -1.37
N GLY A 13 -1.88 0.97 -1.55
CA GLY A 13 -2.08 -0.05 -2.56
C GLY A 13 -3.44 -0.73 -2.45
N CYS A 14 -3.68 -1.66 -3.35
CA CYS A 14 -4.92 -2.43 -3.37
C CYS A 14 -4.90 -3.58 -2.36
N PHE A 15 -3.78 -4.27 -2.26
CA PHE A 15 -3.57 -5.39 -1.32
C PHE A 15 -4.72 -6.40 -1.37
N ASP A 16 -5.08 -6.84 -2.58
CA ASP A 16 -6.27 -7.65 -2.77
C ASP A 16 -6.12 -9.03 -2.14
N ILE A 17 -5.18 -9.82 -2.59
CA ILE A 17 -4.88 -11.10 -1.96
C ILE A 17 -3.46 -11.00 -1.42
N LEU A 18 -3.31 -11.01 -0.10
CA LEU A 18 -1.98 -10.89 0.50
C LEU A 18 -1.14 -12.13 0.17
N HIS A 19 0.09 -11.88 -0.22
CA HIS A 19 1.06 -12.91 -0.54
C HIS A 19 2.42 -12.55 0.06
N PRO A 20 3.40 -13.45 0.03
CA PRO A 20 4.70 -13.18 0.67
C PRO A 20 5.37 -11.89 0.20
N GLY A 21 5.17 -11.51 -1.07
CA GLY A 21 5.71 -10.25 -1.59
C GLY A 21 5.17 -9.03 -0.86
N HIS A 22 3.87 -9.01 -0.58
CA HIS A 22 3.26 -7.94 0.21
C HIS A 22 3.84 -7.90 1.63
N ILE A 23 3.98 -9.05 2.25
CA ILE A 23 4.48 -9.13 3.63
C ILE A 23 5.90 -8.58 3.73
N ARG A 24 6.78 -8.99 2.83
CA ARG A 24 8.17 -8.53 2.80
C ARG A 24 8.26 -7.04 2.50
N TYR A 25 7.47 -6.57 1.54
CA TYR A 25 7.40 -5.16 1.20
C TYR A 25 6.98 -4.32 2.41
N LEU A 26 5.94 -4.75 3.12
CA LEU A 26 5.44 -4.01 4.28
C LEU A 26 6.43 -4.05 5.45
N GLN A 27 7.13 -5.16 5.66
CA GLN A 27 8.18 -5.26 6.67
C GLN A 27 9.33 -4.29 6.36
N GLU A 28 9.73 -4.23 5.10
CA GLU A 28 10.80 -3.33 4.66
C GLU A 28 10.37 -1.86 4.82
N ALA A 29 9.14 -1.52 4.43
CA ALA A 29 8.61 -0.18 4.62
C ALA A 29 8.58 0.19 6.11
N ARG A 30 8.13 -0.72 6.97
CA ARG A 30 8.07 -0.49 8.42
C ARG A 30 9.46 -0.24 9.02
N SER A 31 10.48 -0.87 8.46
CA SER A 31 11.86 -0.69 8.95
C SER A 31 12.40 0.72 8.76
N LEU A 32 11.74 1.53 7.93
CA LEU A 32 12.16 2.91 7.67
C LEU A 32 11.66 3.90 8.72
N GLY A 33 10.85 3.47 9.66
CA GLY A 33 10.34 4.33 10.73
C GLY A 33 9.73 3.55 11.88
N ASP A 34 8.98 4.24 12.69
CA ASP A 34 8.38 3.68 13.92
C ASP A 34 6.93 3.25 13.73
N VAL A 35 6.25 3.87 12.78
CA VAL A 35 4.82 3.66 12.53
C VAL A 35 4.63 3.52 11.02
N LEU A 36 3.90 2.48 10.60
CA LEU A 36 3.54 2.30 9.20
C LEU A 36 2.03 2.49 9.03
N VAL A 37 1.67 3.49 8.24
CA VAL A 37 0.29 3.75 7.84
C VAL A 37 0.10 3.27 6.41
N VAL A 38 -0.92 2.43 6.19
CA VAL A 38 -1.21 1.89 4.87
C VAL A 38 -2.55 2.44 4.39
N GLY A 39 -2.52 3.15 3.26
CA GLY A 39 -3.71 3.57 2.55
C GLY A 39 -4.19 2.44 1.65
N VAL A 40 -5.46 2.07 1.77
CA VAL A 40 -6.05 0.95 1.03
C VAL A 40 -7.05 1.49 0.02
N ASN A 41 -6.85 1.17 -1.25
CA ASN A 41 -7.78 1.57 -2.29
C ASN A 41 -9.17 0.97 -2.01
N SER A 42 -10.21 1.79 -2.12
CA SER A 42 -11.59 1.33 -1.98
C SER A 42 -11.94 0.29 -3.04
N ASP A 43 -13.02 -0.44 -2.84
CA ASP A 43 -13.51 -1.40 -3.83
C ASP A 43 -13.75 -0.73 -5.17
N ARG A 44 -14.37 0.45 -5.17
CA ARG A 44 -14.64 1.21 -6.39
C ARG A 44 -13.34 1.59 -7.10
N SER A 45 -12.37 2.09 -6.36
CA SER A 45 -11.07 2.49 -6.89
C SER A 45 -10.33 1.30 -7.51
N VAL A 46 -10.38 0.13 -6.87
CA VAL A 46 -9.76 -1.07 -7.40
C VAL A 46 -10.42 -1.50 -8.71
N ARG A 47 -11.76 -1.44 -8.79
CA ARG A 47 -12.47 -1.77 -10.03
C ARG A 47 -12.05 -0.86 -11.18
N GLU A 48 -11.86 0.43 -10.91
CA GLU A 48 -11.41 1.37 -11.94
C GLU A 48 -9.98 1.08 -12.40
N LEU A 49 -9.12 0.65 -11.49
CA LEU A 49 -7.70 0.39 -11.80
C LEU A 49 -7.47 -0.99 -12.42
N LYS A 50 -8.19 -2.01 -11.94
CA LYS A 50 -7.90 -3.41 -12.24
C LYS A 50 -8.98 -4.11 -13.06
N GLY A 51 -10.15 -3.48 -13.23
CA GLY A 51 -11.27 -4.06 -13.97
C GLY A 51 -12.39 -4.56 -13.07
N PRO A 52 -13.55 -4.94 -13.70
CA PRO A 52 -14.77 -5.24 -12.96
C PRO A 52 -14.72 -6.51 -12.11
N GLN A 53 -13.74 -7.38 -12.34
CA GLN A 53 -13.59 -8.63 -11.59
C GLN A 53 -12.78 -8.46 -10.30
N ARG A 54 -12.26 -7.28 -10.05
CA ARG A 54 -11.44 -6.97 -8.87
C ARG A 54 -12.12 -5.87 -8.05
N PRO A 55 -11.97 -5.83 -6.72
CA PRO A 55 -11.14 -6.73 -5.93
C PRO A 55 -11.83 -8.08 -5.67
N ILE A 56 -11.06 -9.08 -5.28
CA ILE A 56 -11.59 -10.36 -4.83
C ILE A 56 -12.07 -10.22 -3.38
N LEU A 57 -11.28 -9.53 -2.54
CA LEU A 57 -11.63 -9.27 -1.15
C LEU A 57 -12.16 -7.84 -1.02
N THR A 58 -13.17 -7.68 -0.17
CA THR A 58 -13.75 -6.34 0.09
C THR A 58 -12.72 -5.44 0.79
N GLU A 59 -12.97 -4.13 0.73
CA GLU A 59 -12.10 -3.17 1.41
C GLU A 59 -12.04 -3.41 2.92
N GLN A 60 -13.14 -3.83 3.53
CA GLN A 60 -13.17 -4.18 4.94
C GLN A 60 -12.30 -5.40 5.25
N GLU A 61 -12.40 -6.42 4.41
CA GLU A 61 -11.57 -7.62 4.55
C GLU A 61 -10.09 -7.32 4.37
N ARG A 62 -9.77 -6.50 3.38
CA ARG A 62 -8.38 -6.11 3.11
C ARG A 62 -7.77 -5.32 4.26
N CYS A 63 -8.53 -4.36 4.81
CA CYS A 63 -8.07 -3.60 5.96
C CYS A 63 -7.89 -4.48 7.20
N LEU A 64 -8.80 -5.41 7.42
CA LEU A 64 -8.71 -6.32 8.56
C LEU A 64 -7.45 -7.18 8.48
N LEU A 65 -7.18 -7.74 7.31
CA LEU A 65 -5.99 -8.56 7.11
C LEU A 65 -4.70 -7.74 7.32
N LEU A 66 -4.65 -6.53 6.76
CA LEU A 66 -3.49 -5.66 6.94
C LEU A 66 -3.29 -5.27 8.39
N SER A 67 -4.36 -4.93 9.10
CA SER A 67 -4.26 -4.52 10.50
C SER A 67 -3.83 -5.65 11.43
N GLY A 68 -3.96 -6.91 10.97
CA GLY A 68 -3.47 -8.07 11.70
C GLY A 68 -1.98 -8.35 11.52
N LEU A 69 -1.32 -7.64 10.62
CA LEU A 69 0.11 -7.81 10.39
C LEU A 69 0.93 -7.00 11.40
N GLU A 70 1.97 -7.61 11.93
CA GLU A 70 2.82 -6.95 12.92
C GLU A 70 3.46 -5.67 12.39
N SER A 71 3.83 -5.64 11.11
CA SER A 71 4.48 -4.48 10.50
C SER A 71 3.55 -3.30 10.30
N VAL A 72 2.24 -3.50 10.25
CA VAL A 72 1.25 -2.45 9.96
C VAL A 72 0.71 -1.87 11.25
N SER A 73 0.84 -0.55 11.41
CA SER A 73 0.32 0.16 12.58
C SER A 73 -1.13 0.60 12.36
N TYR A 74 -1.43 1.11 11.16
CA TYR A 74 -2.77 1.58 10.81
C TYR A 74 -3.07 1.27 9.35
N ALA A 75 -4.30 0.87 9.06
CA ALA A 75 -4.79 0.69 7.69
C ALA A 75 -6.07 1.51 7.55
N THR A 76 -6.16 2.30 6.49
CA THR A 76 -7.33 3.15 6.23
C THR A 76 -7.68 3.14 4.75
N VAL A 77 -8.98 3.16 4.45
CA VAL A 77 -9.49 3.16 3.08
C VAL A 77 -9.49 4.60 2.54
N PHE A 78 -9.11 4.74 1.28
CA PHE A 78 -9.34 5.98 0.54
C PHE A 78 -10.03 5.66 -0.78
N ASP A 79 -10.95 6.54 -1.20
CA ASP A 79 -11.79 6.34 -2.37
C ASP A 79 -11.39 7.22 -3.55
N GLU A 80 -10.60 8.24 -3.31
CA GLU A 80 -10.14 9.18 -4.34
C GLU A 80 -9.23 8.45 -5.36
N PRO A 81 -9.09 9.02 -6.58
CA PRO A 81 -8.22 8.40 -7.61
C PRO A 81 -6.76 8.24 -7.19
N THR A 82 -6.28 9.13 -6.31
CA THR A 82 -4.92 9.08 -5.78
C THR A 82 -4.95 9.22 -4.26
N PRO A 83 -3.89 8.81 -3.56
CA PRO A 83 -3.84 8.95 -2.10
C PRO A 83 -3.44 10.35 -1.62
N LEU A 84 -3.45 11.36 -2.49
CA LEU A 84 -2.92 12.70 -2.16
C LEU A 84 -3.59 13.33 -0.94
N ALA A 85 -4.93 13.29 -0.86
CA ALA A 85 -5.64 13.86 0.27
C ALA A 85 -5.26 13.18 1.59
N LEU A 86 -5.13 11.84 1.55
CA LEU A 86 -4.72 11.07 2.71
C LEU A 86 -3.27 11.38 3.10
N ILE A 87 -2.37 11.48 2.14
CA ILE A 87 -0.97 11.86 2.37
C ILE A 87 -0.89 13.24 3.01
N ARG A 88 -1.69 14.20 2.54
CA ARG A 88 -1.74 15.54 3.13
C ARG A 88 -2.20 15.52 4.58
N SER A 89 -3.14 14.65 4.91
CA SER A 89 -3.64 14.49 6.27
C SER A 89 -2.61 13.86 7.20
N VAL A 90 -1.90 12.85 6.72
CA VAL A 90 -0.91 12.11 7.51
C VAL A 90 0.41 12.87 7.61
N LEU A 91 0.84 13.50 6.52
CA LEU A 91 2.15 14.15 6.37
C LEU A 91 3.28 13.26 6.90
N PRO A 92 3.51 12.12 6.23
CA PRO A 92 4.51 11.18 6.72
C PRO A 92 5.93 11.72 6.62
N HIS A 93 6.82 11.15 7.42
CA HIS A 93 8.26 11.44 7.32
C HIS A 93 8.87 10.69 6.12
N VAL A 94 8.32 9.52 5.79
CA VAL A 94 8.77 8.71 4.66
C VAL A 94 7.56 8.27 3.86
N LEU A 95 7.55 8.60 2.58
CA LEU A 95 6.55 8.13 1.62
C LEU A 95 7.18 7.02 0.80
N VAL A 96 6.57 5.83 0.84
CA VAL A 96 7.09 4.66 0.15
C VAL A 96 6.13 4.26 -0.97
N LYS A 97 6.67 4.05 -2.15
CA LYS A 97 5.92 3.54 -3.29
C LYS A 97 6.49 2.17 -3.68
N GLY A 98 5.61 1.20 -3.86
CA GLY A 98 6.01 -0.12 -4.33
C GLY A 98 6.21 -0.12 -5.84
N GLY A 99 7.23 -0.82 -6.28
CA GLY A 99 7.55 -0.96 -7.70
C GLY A 99 8.66 -0.03 -8.13
N ASP A 100 8.89 -0.03 -9.44
CA ASP A 100 10.02 0.68 -10.06
C ASP A 100 9.57 2.04 -10.59
N TRP A 101 9.31 2.97 -9.68
CA TRP A 101 8.82 4.31 -10.00
C TRP A 101 9.95 5.33 -9.94
N GLY A 102 9.98 6.24 -10.93
CA GLY A 102 10.80 7.44 -10.82
C GLY A 102 10.25 8.29 -9.67
N LEU A 103 11.15 8.85 -8.84
CA LEU A 103 10.72 9.62 -7.66
C LEU A 103 9.84 10.80 -8.02
N SER A 104 10.06 11.43 -9.18
CA SER A 104 9.25 12.57 -9.62
C SER A 104 7.80 12.19 -9.98
N GLU A 105 7.53 10.91 -10.21
CA GLU A 105 6.22 10.41 -10.60
C GLU A 105 5.37 9.98 -9.40
N ILE A 106 5.93 10.00 -8.21
CA ILE A 106 5.23 9.55 -7.01
C ILE A 106 4.30 10.65 -6.52
N VAL A 107 3.00 10.33 -6.44
CA VAL A 107 1.99 11.24 -5.90
C VAL A 107 2.30 11.55 -4.44
N GLY A 108 2.27 12.83 -4.08
CA GLY A 108 2.53 13.28 -2.71
C GLY A 108 3.98 13.65 -2.43
N ARG A 109 4.87 13.44 -3.40
CA ARG A 109 6.29 13.74 -3.23
C ARG A 109 6.54 15.19 -2.80
N GLU A 110 5.93 16.13 -3.51
CA GLU A 110 6.15 17.56 -3.22
C GLU A 110 5.73 17.92 -1.81
N GLU A 111 4.58 17.42 -1.39
CA GLU A 111 4.03 17.68 -0.06
C GLU A 111 4.91 17.12 1.04
N VAL A 112 5.38 15.90 0.85
CA VAL A 112 6.24 15.23 1.84
C VAL A 112 7.59 15.92 1.94
N GLU A 113 8.20 16.23 0.80
CA GLU A 113 9.52 16.88 0.78
C GLU A 113 9.45 18.31 1.32
N ALA A 114 8.36 19.04 1.03
CA ALA A 114 8.17 20.39 1.56
C ALA A 114 8.07 20.37 3.10
N GLY A 115 7.57 19.29 3.68
CA GLY A 115 7.50 19.12 5.12
C GLY A 115 8.77 18.55 5.75
N GLY A 116 9.83 18.39 4.97
CA GLY A 116 11.10 17.85 5.46
C GLY A 116 11.21 16.33 5.40
N GLY A 117 10.23 15.66 4.82
CA GLY A 117 10.24 14.20 4.68
C GLY A 117 10.99 13.72 3.44
N THR A 118 11.06 12.42 3.29
CA THR A 118 11.73 11.77 2.17
C THR A 118 10.78 10.84 1.43
N VAL A 119 11.10 10.58 0.17
CA VAL A 119 10.32 9.70 -0.71
C VAL A 119 11.25 8.63 -1.25
N THR A 120 10.80 7.39 -1.24
CA THR A 120 11.58 6.27 -1.76
C THR A 120 10.67 5.25 -2.44
N SER A 121 11.23 4.47 -3.34
CA SER A 121 10.54 3.32 -3.92
C SER A 121 11.23 2.04 -3.47
N LEU A 122 10.42 1.01 -3.21
CA LEU A 122 10.91 -0.31 -2.87
C LEU A 122 10.44 -1.28 -3.96
N PRO A 123 11.33 -2.10 -4.51
CA PRO A 123 10.94 -3.04 -5.55
C PRO A 123 10.08 -4.16 -4.97
N TYR A 124 9.15 -4.66 -5.79
CA TYR A 124 8.45 -5.89 -5.47
C TYR A 124 9.33 -7.09 -5.84
N GLU A 125 9.19 -8.17 -5.07
CA GLU A 125 9.89 -9.40 -5.40
C GLU A 125 9.31 -10.04 -6.66
N ASN A 126 10.19 -10.59 -7.50
CA ASN A 126 9.79 -11.27 -8.72
C ASN A 126 8.99 -12.53 -8.41
N GLY A 127 7.99 -12.80 -9.25
CA GLY A 127 7.18 -14.01 -9.15
C GLY A 127 6.05 -13.94 -8.13
N GLN A 128 5.91 -12.83 -7.41
CA GLN A 128 4.86 -12.63 -6.42
C GLN A 128 3.86 -11.62 -6.95
N SER A 129 2.61 -12.06 -7.18
CA SER A 129 1.53 -11.15 -7.59
C SER A 129 0.17 -11.74 -7.25
N THR A 130 -0.80 -10.88 -7.03
CA THR A 130 -2.20 -11.28 -6.84
C THR A 130 -2.73 -11.96 -8.09
N SER A 131 -2.42 -11.42 -9.27
CA SER A 131 -2.83 -12.03 -10.54
C SER A 131 -2.26 -13.44 -10.72
N GLY A 132 -1.01 -13.65 -10.33
CA GLY A 132 -0.39 -14.97 -10.37
C GLY A 132 -1.07 -15.98 -9.47
N ILE A 133 -1.53 -15.55 -8.29
CA ILE A 133 -2.27 -16.42 -7.38
C ILE A 133 -3.62 -16.79 -7.99
N ILE A 134 -4.32 -15.83 -8.58
CA ILE A 134 -5.61 -16.08 -9.24
C ILE A 134 -5.42 -17.08 -10.39
N GLU A 135 -4.40 -16.89 -11.22
CA GLU A 135 -4.10 -17.82 -12.31
C GLU A 135 -3.81 -19.22 -11.81
N ARG A 136 -3.07 -19.35 -10.72
CA ARG A 136 -2.76 -20.65 -10.11
C ARG A 136 -4.04 -21.34 -9.62
N ILE A 137 -4.94 -20.62 -8.98
CA ILE A 137 -6.22 -21.14 -8.54
C ILE A 137 -7.03 -21.65 -9.73
N LEU A 138 -7.16 -20.82 -10.76
CA LEU A 138 -7.92 -21.16 -11.95
C LEU A 138 -7.35 -22.41 -12.65
N SER A 139 -6.03 -22.50 -12.75
CA SER A 139 -5.39 -23.62 -13.42
C SER A 139 -5.59 -24.94 -12.67
N ARG A 140 -5.74 -24.89 -11.34
CA ARG A 140 -5.89 -26.09 -10.50
C ARG A 140 -7.32 -26.55 -10.33
N TYR A 141 -8.29 -25.61 -10.40
CA TYR A 141 -9.69 -25.93 -10.08
C TYR A 141 -10.65 -25.90 -11.28
N ARG A 142 -10.18 -25.50 -12.44
CA ARG A 142 -10.96 -25.62 -13.66
C ARG A 142 -10.90 -27.06 -14.17
N PRO A 143 -12.06 -27.63 -14.62
CA PRO A 143 -12.08 -28.97 -15.23
C PRO A 143 -11.34 -28.98 -16.56
#